data_c872bac0ee71d76ce42be41254033f72
#
_entry.id   c872bac0ee71d76ce42be41254033f72
#
_cell.length_a   1.000
_cell.length_b   1.000
_cell.length_c   1.000
_cell.angle_alpha   90.00
_cell.angle_beta   90.00
_cell.angle_gamma   90.00
#
_symmetry.space_group_name_H-M   'P 1'
#
loop_
_entity.id
_entity.type
_entity.pdbx_description
1 polymer ?
#
loop_
_entity_poly.entity_id
_entity_poly.type
_entity_poly.pdbx_seq_one_letter_code
_entity_poly.pdbx_strand_id
1 'polypeptide(L)'
;MNFKFRVLSLLCASLGLVTISRAQTPTDGLMMPKGEICIAVIYENASWGRYWEGNFTRENANIGTFTRQMLMPMVVGGITDKINFIVSLPYVKTAATGGQMAGVEGIQDLSLSLKAQLVDKALGKGKLTGFTNLSFSTPASNYLSDYMPFSLGFGANELGLRAIGQYELDKGPYLRGSFAFLHRGTTEAERNFYFNDGAFYTSTMDVPDAIHGQLALGSWFLNKKLRVEASLTTFRCATGDDIRAYNMPQPTNKVDFDRIEGFAQYYFTGGRGFGVIAYYNHMFSGRNMGQFSGFGLGMTYQFKAL
;
A
#
# COMPACT_ATOMS: atom_id res chain seq x y z
N MET A 1 58.50 -22.45 -3.98
CA MET A 1 57.35 -22.71 -3.08
C MET A 1 56.22 -21.75 -3.44
N ASN A 2 55.43 -22.21 -4.20
CA ASN A 2 54.10 -22.04 -4.79
C ASN A 2 53.41 -20.67 -4.66
N PHE A 3 53.56 -19.88 -5.71
CA PHE A 3 52.76 -18.68 -6.03
C PHE A 3 51.27 -19.01 -6.26
N LYS A 4 50.96 -20.26 -6.58
CA LYS A 4 49.58 -20.73 -6.81
C LYS A 4 48.73 -20.84 -5.54
N PHE A 5 49.30 -20.93 -4.36
CA PHE A 5 48.57 -21.03 -3.09
C PHE A 5 48.11 -19.68 -2.53
N ARG A 6 48.75 -18.57 -2.93
CA ARG A 6 48.35 -17.21 -2.50
C ARG A 6 47.21 -16.59 -3.31
N VAL A 7 47.00 -17.07 -4.54
CA VAL A 7 45.91 -16.61 -5.38
C VAL A 7 44.58 -17.28 -4.97
N LEU A 8 44.64 -18.55 -4.49
CA LEU A 8 43.43 -19.26 -4.03
C LEU A 8 42.96 -18.78 -2.66
N SER A 9 43.83 -18.29 -1.79
CA SER A 9 43.44 -17.72 -0.50
C SER A 9 42.90 -16.29 -0.59
N LEU A 10 43.21 -15.53 -1.66
CA LEU A 10 42.62 -14.23 -1.93
C LEU A 10 41.24 -14.32 -2.61
N LEU A 11 40.94 -15.43 -3.31
CA LEU A 11 39.64 -15.70 -3.88
C LEU A 11 38.59 -16.17 -2.82
N CYS A 12 39.07 -16.78 -1.72
CA CYS A 12 38.19 -17.21 -0.63
C CYS A 12 37.87 -16.10 0.40
N ALA A 13 38.65 -15.02 0.42
CA ALA A 13 38.42 -13.90 1.34
C ALA A 13 37.43 -12.87 0.84
N SER A 14 36.92 -12.99 -0.40
CA SER A 14 35.86 -12.14 -0.97
C SER A 14 34.46 -12.77 -0.88
N LEU A 15 34.27 -13.77 -0.03
CA LEU A 15 32.93 -14.14 0.50
C LEU A 15 32.48 -13.02 1.43
N GLY A 16 32.41 -11.80 0.88
CA GLY A 16 31.83 -10.64 1.49
C GLY A 16 30.41 -10.95 1.90
N LEU A 17 30.06 -10.57 3.09
CA LEU A 17 28.74 -10.49 3.65
C LEU A 17 27.74 -10.16 2.54
N VAL A 18 27.01 -11.16 2.05
CA VAL A 18 25.90 -10.97 1.14
C VAL A 18 24.80 -10.32 1.99
N THR A 19 24.82 -9.00 2.04
CA THR A 19 23.69 -8.25 2.60
C THR A 19 22.50 -8.58 1.74
N ILE A 20 21.57 -9.34 2.30
CA ILE A 20 20.32 -9.70 1.65
C ILE A 20 19.48 -8.44 1.62
N SER A 21 19.50 -7.75 0.52
CA SER A 21 18.73 -6.55 0.23
C SER A 21 17.34 -6.95 -0.31
N ARG A 22 16.27 -6.24 0.04
CA ARG A 22 14.89 -6.64 -0.25
C ARG A 22 14.04 -5.44 -0.60
N ALA A 23 13.23 -5.57 -1.67
CA ALA A 23 12.21 -4.58 -2.00
C ALA A 23 11.23 -4.42 -0.83
N GLN A 24 10.91 -3.17 -0.52
CA GLN A 24 10.08 -2.81 0.63
C GLN A 24 8.88 -1.95 0.25
N THR A 25 7.92 -1.90 1.17
CA THR A 25 6.73 -1.05 1.13
C THR A 25 6.66 -0.16 2.37
N PRO A 26 5.79 0.87 2.40
CA PRO A 26 5.56 1.68 3.60
C PRO A 26 5.06 0.89 4.82
N THR A 27 4.54 -0.33 4.62
CA THR A 27 3.86 -1.13 5.66
C THR A 27 4.62 -2.36 6.11
N ASP A 28 5.66 -2.78 5.40
CA ASP A 28 6.42 -3.97 5.74
C ASP A 28 7.52 -3.73 6.80
N GLY A 29 8.13 -4.82 7.27
CA GLY A 29 9.24 -4.80 8.23
C GLY A 29 10.61 -4.91 7.58
N LEU A 30 10.80 -4.38 6.36
CA LEU A 30 12.04 -4.45 5.61
C LEU A 30 12.73 -3.09 5.53
N MET A 31 14.06 -3.11 5.40
CA MET A 31 14.88 -1.92 5.12
C MET A 31 15.80 -2.17 3.91
N MET A 32 16.00 -1.12 3.14
CA MET A 32 16.95 -1.06 2.03
C MET A 32 18.30 -0.59 2.58
N PRO A 33 19.41 -1.28 2.32
CA PRO A 33 20.74 -0.82 2.69
C PRO A 33 21.10 0.52 2.04
N LYS A 34 22.00 1.25 2.67
CA LYS A 34 22.53 2.52 2.14
C LYS A 34 23.04 2.38 0.72
N GLY A 35 22.63 3.30 -0.15
CA GLY A 35 23.05 3.37 -1.55
C GLY A 35 22.43 2.31 -2.46
N GLU A 36 21.47 1.53 -1.97
CA GLU A 36 20.70 0.62 -2.82
C GLU A 36 19.36 1.24 -3.22
N ILE A 37 18.93 0.93 -4.43
CA ILE A 37 17.65 1.36 -5.01
C ILE A 37 16.89 0.13 -5.49
N CYS A 38 15.59 0.12 -5.25
CA CYS A 38 14.65 -0.83 -5.83
C CYS A 38 13.61 -0.07 -6.64
N ILE A 39 13.43 -0.47 -7.89
CA ILE A 39 12.33 -0.05 -8.74
C ILE A 39 11.31 -1.19 -8.75
N ALA A 40 10.04 -0.87 -8.52
CA ALA A 40 8.94 -1.81 -8.61
C ALA A 40 7.88 -1.28 -9.57
N VAL A 41 7.22 -2.18 -10.28
CA VAL A 41 6.01 -1.90 -11.06
C VAL A 41 4.99 -2.96 -10.68
N ILE A 42 3.84 -2.53 -10.17
CA ILE A 42 2.76 -3.41 -9.70
C ILE A 42 1.51 -3.10 -10.51
N TYR A 43 0.91 -4.13 -11.09
CA TYR A 43 -0.42 -4.07 -11.67
C TYR A 43 -1.42 -4.69 -10.70
N GLU A 44 -2.53 -4.00 -10.45
CA GLU A 44 -3.66 -4.52 -9.67
C GLU A 44 -4.94 -4.44 -10.51
N ASN A 45 -5.77 -5.47 -10.38
CA ASN A 45 -7.14 -5.49 -10.89
C ASN A 45 -8.08 -5.87 -9.76
N ALA A 46 -8.97 -4.96 -9.38
CA ALA A 46 -9.96 -5.14 -8.33
C ALA A 46 -11.37 -4.84 -8.86
N SER A 47 -12.35 -5.61 -8.42
CA SER A 47 -13.74 -5.45 -8.86
C SER A 47 -14.72 -5.71 -7.74
N TRP A 48 -15.95 -5.20 -7.92
CA TRP A 48 -17.08 -5.48 -7.03
C TRP A 48 -18.42 -5.40 -7.76
N GLY A 49 -19.34 -6.26 -7.34
CA GLY A 49 -20.75 -6.25 -7.77
C GLY A 49 -21.71 -5.99 -6.60
N ARG A 50 -21.15 -5.91 -5.38
CA ARG A 50 -21.84 -5.56 -4.14
C ARG A 50 -21.19 -4.39 -3.47
N TYR A 51 -21.94 -3.58 -2.73
CA TYR A 51 -21.42 -2.46 -1.97
C TYR A 51 -22.16 -2.28 -0.65
N TRP A 52 -21.57 -1.55 0.27
CA TRP A 52 -22.21 -1.13 1.50
C TRP A 52 -22.75 0.29 1.37
N GLU A 53 -24.05 0.44 1.59
CA GLU A 53 -24.73 1.72 1.82
C GLU A 53 -24.88 1.88 3.33
N GLY A 54 -24.10 2.76 3.95
CA GLY A 54 -23.88 2.65 5.39
C GLY A 54 -23.34 1.25 5.70
N ASN A 55 -24.02 0.52 6.58
CA ASN A 55 -23.69 -0.86 6.95
C ASN A 55 -24.51 -1.92 6.18
N PHE A 56 -25.41 -1.52 5.28
CA PHE A 56 -26.29 -2.44 4.54
C PHE A 56 -25.60 -2.89 3.26
N THR A 57 -25.47 -4.20 3.06
CA THR A 57 -25.00 -4.74 1.79
C THR A 57 -26.07 -4.63 0.71
N ARG A 58 -25.70 -4.09 -0.45
CA ARG A 58 -26.54 -3.93 -1.63
C ARG A 58 -25.94 -4.62 -2.83
N GLU A 59 -26.77 -5.20 -3.69
CA GLU A 59 -26.37 -5.56 -5.05
C GLU A 59 -26.28 -4.29 -5.90
N ASN A 60 -25.26 -4.20 -6.73
CA ASN A 60 -25.05 -3.05 -7.58
C ASN A 60 -25.84 -3.17 -8.89
N ALA A 61 -27.17 -3.00 -8.81
CA ALA A 61 -28.04 -3.06 -9.97
C ALA A 61 -27.90 -1.86 -10.92
N ASN A 62 -27.37 -0.73 -10.45
CA ASN A 62 -27.30 0.53 -11.21
C ASN A 62 -26.19 0.54 -12.25
N ILE A 63 -24.99 0.09 -11.87
CA ILE A 63 -23.82 0.10 -12.76
C ILE A 63 -23.23 -1.30 -13.00
N GLY A 64 -23.85 -2.35 -12.45
CA GLY A 64 -23.38 -3.74 -12.58
C GLY A 64 -22.06 -3.97 -11.86
N THR A 65 -21.12 -4.63 -12.51
CA THR A 65 -19.78 -4.87 -11.93
C THR A 65 -18.87 -3.68 -12.19
N PHE A 66 -18.42 -3.05 -11.11
CA PHE A 66 -17.38 -2.02 -11.16
C PHE A 66 -16.00 -2.67 -11.13
N THR A 67 -15.07 -2.12 -11.92
CA THR A 67 -13.67 -2.58 -11.99
C THR A 67 -12.74 -1.39 -11.85
N ARG A 68 -11.68 -1.56 -11.06
CA ARG A 68 -10.57 -0.63 -10.91
C ARG A 68 -9.28 -1.34 -11.26
N GLN A 69 -8.58 -0.84 -12.26
CA GLN A 69 -7.24 -1.27 -12.64
C GLN A 69 -6.23 -0.22 -12.21
N MET A 70 -5.08 -0.65 -11.74
CA MET A 70 -4.01 0.25 -11.29
C MET A 70 -2.67 -0.27 -11.79
N LEU A 71 -1.87 0.61 -12.37
CA LEU A 71 -0.44 0.38 -12.62
C LEU A 71 0.35 1.33 -11.72
N MET A 72 1.11 0.79 -10.77
CA MET A 72 1.84 1.57 -9.76
C MET A 72 3.34 1.39 -9.90
N PRO A 73 4.05 2.30 -10.58
CA PRO A 73 5.49 2.43 -10.45
C PRO A 73 5.84 2.95 -9.05
N MET A 74 6.89 2.37 -8.48
CA MET A 74 7.42 2.73 -7.16
C MET A 74 8.94 2.67 -7.17
N VAL A 75 9.56 3.62 -6.48
CA VAL A 75 11.01 3.67 -6.25
C VAL A 75 11.26 3.72 -4.75
N VAL A 76 12.15 2.88 -4.29
CA VAL A 76 12.60 2.81 -2.90
C VAL A 76 14.11 2.95 -2.87
N GLY A 77 14.64 3.78 -1.98
CA GLY A 77 16.08 3.95 -1.84
C GLY A 77 16.55 4.06 -0.40
N GLY A 78 17.69 3.44 -0.11
CA GLY A 78 18.38 3.54 1.17
C GLY A 78 19.22 4.80 1.28
N ILE A 79 18.78 5.78 2.06
CA ILE A 79 19.55 6.99 2.41
C ILE A 79 20.67 6.59 3.38
N THR A 80 20.30 5.81 4.38
CA THR A 80 21.19 5.16 5.34
C THR A 80 20.71 3.72 5.56
N ASP A 81 21.43 2.91 6.31
CA ASP A 81 20.96 1.56 6.68
C ASP A 81 19.70 1.57 7.57
N LYS A 82 19.32 2.73 8.08
CA LYS A 82 18.14 2.91 8.97
C LYS A 82 17.11 3.90 8.46
N ILE A 83 17.34 4.57 7.33
CA ILE A 83 16.42 5.56 6.75
C ILE A 83 16.28 5.31 5.26
N ASN A 84 15.05 5.13 4.81
CA ASN A 84 14.70 4.91 3.43
C ASN A 84 13.66 5.91 2.96
N PHE A 85 13.72 6.27 1.68
CA PHE A 85 12.63 6.97 1.01
C PHE A 85 11.84 6.00 0.12
N ILE A 86 10.58 6.29 -0.08
CA ILE A 86 9.68 5.55 -0.96
C ILE A 86 8.87 6.58 -1.74
N VAL A 87 8.79 6.41 -3.06
CA VAL A 87 8.00 7.26 -3.96
C VAL A 87 7.13 6.38 -4.82
N SER A 88 5.85 6.68 -4.97
CA SER A 88 4.96 5.97 -5.89
C SER A 88 3.99 6.93 -6.60
N LEU A 89 3.63 6.59 -7.84
CA LEU A 89 2.75 7.39 -8.69
C LEU A 89 1.82 6.47 -9.50
N PRO A 90 0.65 6.10 -8.95
CA PRO A 90 -0.27 5.19 -9.63
C PRO A 90 -0.93 5.82 -10.87
N TYR A 91 -1.09 5.04 -11.93
CA TYR A 91 -2.04 5.26 -13.00
C TYR A 91 -3.25 4.35 -12.77
N VAL A 92 -4.44 4.92 -12.74
CA VAL A 92 -5.69 4.23 -12.40
C VAL A 92 -6.66 4.33 -13.57
N LYS A 93 -7.38 3.23 -13.82
CA LYS A 93 -8.50 3.15 -14.75
C LYS A 93 -9.70 2.52 -14.06
N THR A 94 -10.86 3.15 -14.19
CA THR A 94 -12.13 2.66 -13.67
C THR A 94 -13.10 2.36 -14.80
N ALA A 95 -13.95 1.37 -14.60
CA ALA A 95 -14.99 1.00 -15.56
C ALA A 95 -16.15 0.31 -14.84
N ALA A 96 -17.31 0.28 -15.45
CA ALA A 96 -18.46 -0.51 -15.01
C ALA A 96 -19.12 -1.21 -16.19
N THR A 97 -19.81 -2.32 -15.94
CA THR A 97 -20.46 -3.12 -17.01
C THR A 97 -21.83 -2.58 -17.41
N GLY A 98 -22.40 -1.63 -16.66
CA GLY A 98 -23.70 -1.05 -16.90
C GLY A 98 -23.80 0.40 -16.40
N GLY A 99 -25.01 0.96 -16.45
CA GLY A 99 -25.25 2.35 -16.07
C GLY A 99 -24.91 3.36 -17.18
N GLN A 100 -25.02 4.64 -16.84
CA GLN A 100 -24.78 5.76 -17.77
C GLN A 100 -23.47 6.52 -17.45
N MET A 101 -22.85 6.25 -16.30
CA MET A 101 -21.61 6.89 -15.91
C MET A 101 -20.44 6.23 -16.63
N ALA A 102 -19.61 7.04 -17.29
CA ALA A 102 -18.41 6.58 -17.96
C ALA A 102 -17.29 6.35 -16.95
N GLY A 103 -16.48 5.32 -17.17
CA GLY A 103 -15.22 5.14 -16.46
C GLY A 103 -14.24 6.26 -16.77
N VAL A 104 -13.28 6.48 -15.88
CA VAL A 104 -12.21 7.46 -16.05
C VAL A 104 -10.85 6.81 -15.90
N GLU A 105 -9.83 7.44 -16.45
CA GLU A 105 -8.45 6.97 -16.30
C GLU A 105 -7.49 8.15 -16.20
N GLY A 106 -6.39 7.96 -15.47
CA GLY A 106 -5.38 8.99 -15.30
C GLY A 106 -4.40 8.71 -14.18
N ILE A 107 -3.49 9.65 -13.98
CA ILE A 107 -2.54 9.65 -12.86
C ILE A 107 -3.32 10.02 -11.59
N GLN A 108 -3.12 9.24 -10.53
CA GLN A 108 -3.74 9.46 -9.22
C GLN A 108 -2.86 10.39 -8.36
N ASP A 109 -2.57 10.00 -7.13
CA ASP A 109 -1.85 10.82 -6.17
C ASP A 109 -0.37 10.42 -6.14
N LEU A 110 0.53 11.41 -6.18
CA LEU A 110 1.94 11.22 -5.86
C LEU A 110 2.06 10.94 -4.36
N SER A 111 2.69 9.83 -4.01
CA SER A 111 2.93 9.45 -2.61
C SER A 111 4.43 9.44 -2.32
N LEU A 112 4.81 10.10 -1.24
CA LEU A 112 6.17 10.21 -0.72
C LEU A 112 6.19 9.65 0.71
N SER A 113 7.20 8.85 1.05
CA SER A 113 7.37 8.34 2.41
C SER A 113 8.83 8.35 2.85
N LEU A 114 9.03 8.61 4.13
CA LEU A 114 10.28 8.41 4.84
C LEU A 114 10.07 7.35 5.92
N LYS A 115 10.79 6.22 5.81
CA LYS A 115 10.72 5.11 6.74
C LYS A 115 12.02 5.03 7.52
N ALA A 116 11.93 4.98 8.86
CA ALA A 116 13.07 4.90 9.76
C ALA A 116 12.97 3.68 10.67
N GLN A 117 14.07 2.94 10.81
CA GLN A 117 14.21 1.85 11.78
C GLN A 117 14.64 2.41 13.13
N LEU A 118 13.79 2.27 14.14
CA LEU A 118 14.01 2.78 15.50
C LEU A 118 14.49 1.70 16.46
N VAL A 119 14.05 0.46 16.27
CA VAL A 119 14.37 -0.68 17.13
C VAL A 119 14.96 -1.79 16.27
N ASP A 120 16.02 -2.40 16.77
CA ASP A 120 16.68 -3.56 16.20
C ASP A 120 17.37 -4.33 17.34
N LYS A 121 16.68 -5.34 17.88
CA LYS A 121 17.15 -6.08 19.05
C LYS A 121 16.95 -7.59 18.86
N ALA A 122 17.97 -8.38 19.16
CA ALA A 122 17.80 -9.81 19.38
C ALA A 122 16.94 -10.01 20.64
N LEU A 123 15.95 -10.86 20.56
CA LEU A 123 15.01 -11.18 21.65
C LEU A 123 14.69 -12.68 21.65
N GLY A 124 15.19 -13.42 22.62
CA GLY A 124 14.99 -14.86 22.70
C GLY A 124 15.54 -15.60 21.47
N LYS A 125 14.67 -16.35 20.79
CA LYS A 125 15.00 -17.11 19.57
C LYS A 125 14.63 -16.35 18.28
N GLY A 126 14.73 -15.04 18.31
CA GLY A 126 14.34 -14.20 17.18
C GLY A 126 14.82 -12.76 17.34
N LYS A 127 14.26 -11.91 16.51
CA LYS A 127 14.63 -10.49 16.39
C LYS A 127 13.39 -9.61 16.43
N LEU A 128 13.40 -8.61 17.30
CA LEU A 128 12.39 -7.56 17.33
C LEU A 128 12.91 -6.35 16.55
N THR A 129 12.12 -5.92 15.57
CA THR A 129 12.37 -4.69 14.82
C THR A 129 11.19 -3.74 14.93
N GLY A 130 11.48 -2.45 15.04
CA GLY A 130 10.48 -1.40 15.10
C GLY A 130 10.79 -0.28 14.12
N PHE A 131 9.75 0.21 13.42
CA PHE A 131 9.91 1.25 12.40
C PHE A 131 8.85 2.33 12.58
N THR A 132 9.16 3.52 12.10
CA THR A 132 8.18 4.57 11.85
C THR A 132 8.20 4.91 10.36
N ASN A 133 7.05 5.31 9.82
CA ASN A 133 6.93 5.80 8.45
C ASN A 133 6.10 7.08 8.45
N LEU A 134 6.71 8.18 8.00
CA LEU A 134 6.03 9.44 7.69
C LEU A 134 5.71 9.46 6.21
N SER A 135 4.44 9.66 5.84
CA SER A 135 3.99 9.70 4.45
C SER A 135 3.25 10.98 4.15
N PHE A 136 3.37 11.43 2.92
CA PHE A 136 2.62 12.54 2.35
C PHE A 136 2.14 12.14 0.95
N SER A 137 0.86 12.39 0.64
CA SER A 137 0.35 12.26 -0.71
C SER A 137 -0.44 13.48 -1.15
N THR A 138 -0.41 13.74 -2.46
CA THR A 138 -1.09 14.86 -3.09
C THR A 138 -1.57 14.48 -4.47
N PRO A 139 -2.73 14.97 -4.94
CA PRO A 139 -3.18 14.77 -6.31
C PRO A 139 -2.10 15.18 -7.32
N ALA A 140 -1.78 14.28 -8.26
CA ALA A 140 -0.77 14.52 -9.30
C ALA A 140 -1.40 14.84 -10.66
N SER A 141 -2.72 14.79 -10.76
CA SER A 141 -3.50 15.25 -11.91
C SER A 141 -4.81 15.88 -11.45
N ASN A 142 -5.43 16.62 -12.35
CA ASN A 142 -6.75 17.21 -12.09
C ASN A 142 -7.85 16.20 -12.42
N TYR A 143 -8.34 15.46 -11.42
CA TYR A 143 -9.45 14.53 -11.54
C TYR A 143 -10.62 14.94 -10.63
N LEU A 144 -11.84 14.55 -11.02
CA LEU A 144 -13.07 14.84 -10.27
C LEU A 144 -13.15 13.96 -9.02
N SER A 145 -12.89 14.52 -7.85
CA SER A 145 -12.90 13.80 -6.57
C SER A 145 -14.30 13.32 -6.17
N ASP A 146 -15.34 14.06 -6.56
CA ASP A 146 -16.74 13.74 -6.25
C ASP A 146 -17.44 12.89 -7.32
N TYR A 147 -16.73 12.44 -8.36
CA TYR A 147 -17.27 11.51 -9.36
C TYR A 147 -17.22 10.05 -8.86
N MET A 148 -17.74 9.82 -7.66
CA MET A 148 -17.75 8.51 -7.02
C MET A 148 -18.79 7.56 -7.64
N PRO A 149 -18.50 6.25 -7.79
CA PRO A 149 -17.27 5.55 -7.39
C PRO A 149 -16.14 5.58 -8.45
N PHE A 150 -16.30 6.30 -9.55
CA PHE A 150 -15.38 6.31 -10.68
C PHE A 150 -14.14 7.20 -10.45
N SER A 151 -14.20 8.12 -9.50
CA SER A 151 -13.07 8.98 -9.17
C SER A 151 -11.77 8.20 -8.96
N LEU A 152 -10.63 8.77 -9.40
CA LEU A 152 -9.31 8.17 -9.24
C LEU A 152 -8.86 8.16 -7.76
N GLY A 153 -9.31 9.14 -6.97
CA GLY A 153 -8.98 9.31 -5.55
C GLY A 153 -9.88 10.32 -4.86
N PHE A 154 -9.53 10.72 -3.64
CA PHE A 154 -10.29 11.73 -2.89
C PHE A 154 -9.95 13.17 -3.26
N GLY A 155 -8.87 13.42 -4.03
CA GLY A 155 -8.48 14.76 -4.44
C GLY A 155 -7.93 15.63 -3.31
N ALA A 156 -7.62 15.07 -2.16
CA ALA A 156 -7.12 15.78 -0.98
C ALA A 156 -5.67 15.41 -0.68
N ASN A 157 -4.93 16.36 -0.09
CA ASN A 157 -3.63 16.04 0.51
C ASN A 157 -3.83 15.13 1.72
N GLU A 158 -2.92 14.16 1.90
CA GLU A 158 -2.93 13.27 3.06
C GLU A 158 -1.54 13.25 3.71
N LEU A 159 -1.50 13.42 5.03
CA LEU A 159 -0.31 13.24 5.86
C LEU A 159 -0.52 12.04 6.76
N GLY A 160 0.38 11.06 6.69
CA GLY A 160 0.30 9.82 7.46
C GLY A 160 1.49 9.62 8.40
N LEU A 161 1.22 9.17 9.61
CA LEU A 161 2.23 8.70 10.55
C LEU A 161 1.93 7.26 10.94
N ARG A 162 2.87 6.34 10.68
CA ARG A 162 2.74 4.90 10.93
C ARG A 162 3.82 4.40 11.87
N ALA A 163 3.42 3.59 12.85
CA ALA A 163 4.29 2.75 13.64
C ALA A 163 4.19 1.29 13.17
N ILE A 164 5.32 0.58 13.11
CA ILE A 164 5.40 -0.82 12.68
C ILE A 164 6.27 -1.58 13.68
N GLY A 165 5.80 -2.72 14.17
CA GLY A 165 6.56 -3.66 14.98
C GLY A 165 6.56 -5.03 14.33
N GLN A 166 7.73 -5.68 14.22
CA GLN A 166 7.84 -7.04 13.70
C GLN A 166 8.73 -7.87 14.62
N TYR A 167 8.25 -9.06 14.95
CA TYR A 167 9.05 -10.09 15.60
C TYR A 167 9.25 -11.26 14.63
N GLU A 168 10.50 -11.51 14.24
CA GLU A 168 10.90 -12.56 13.31
C GLU A 168 11.72 -13.61 14.07
N LEU A 169 11.30 -14.86 13.99
CA LEU A 169 12.03 -16.00 14.51
C LEU A 169 13.24 -16.33 13.60
N ASP A 170 14.31 -16.87 14.17
CA ASP A 170 15.52 -17.26 13.44
C ASP A 170 15.25 -18.22 12.26
N LYS A 171 14.17 -19.01 12.37
CA LYS A 171 13.75 -19.98 11.34
C LYS A 171 12.87 -19.40 10.22
N GLY A 172 12.58 -18.08 10.26
CA GLY A 172 11.87 -17.38 9.20
C GLY A 172 10.43 -16.93 9.46
N PRO A 173 9.62 -17.60 10.32
CA PRO A 173 8.29 -17.08 10.66
C PRO A 173 8.37 -15.73 11.37
N TYR A 174 7.42 -14.83 11.07
CA TYR A 174 7.30 -13.55 11.74
C TYR A 174 5.85 -13.12 11.94
N LEU A 175 5.66 -12.30 12.96
CA LEU A 175 4.43 -11.57 13.22
C LEU A 175 4.74 -10.09 13.10
N ARG A 176 3.91 -9.34 12.35
CA ARG A 176 4.02 -7.89 12.18
C ARG A 176 2.70 -7.23 12.53
N GLY A 177 2.75 -6.19 13.34
CA GLY A 177 1.66 -5.26 13.59
C GLY A 177 2.01 -3.87 13.09
N SER A 178 1.05 -3.15 12.52
CA SER A 178 1.22 -1.73 12.22
C SER A 178 -0.05 -0.94 12.51
N PHE A 179 0.14 0.34 12.86
CA PHE A 179 -0.93 1.29 13.10
C PHE A 179 -0.54 2.64 12.50
N ALA A 180 -1.47 3.29 11.80
CA ALA A 180 -1.26 4.62 11.24
C ALA A 180 -2.45 5.52 11.55
N PHE A 181 -2.15 6.81 11.74
CA PHE A 181 -3.09 7.91 11.66
C PHE A 181 -2.87 8.65 10.34
N LEU A 182 -3.96 8.95 9.64
CA LEU A 182 -4.00 9.62 8.36
C LEU A 182 -4.81 10.91 8.51
N HIS A 183 -4.14 12.04 8.44
CA HIS A 183 -4.78 13.35 8.39
C HIS A 183 -5.00 13.75 6.94
N ARG A 184 -6.23 14.06 6.59
CA ARG A 184 -6.65 14.42 5.25
C ARG A 184 -7.14 15.85 5.20
N GLY A 185 -6.80 16.52 4.11
CA GLY A 185 -7.25 17.87 3.86
C GLY A 185 -8.62 17.93 3.17
N THR A 186 -8.85 19.05 2.53
CA THR A 186 -10.04 19.31 1.74
C THR A 186 -9.82 18.97 0.28
N THR A 187 -10.91 18.76 -0.45
CA THR A 187 -10.96 18.65 -1.91
C THR A 187 -12.02 19.58 -2.47
N GLU A 188 -11.86 20.01 -3.72
CA GLU A 188 -12.85 20.79 -4.45
C GLU A 188 -13.71 19.87 -5.30
N ALA A 189 -15.04 19.97 -5.13
CA ALA A 189 -16.04 19.25 -5.91
C ALA A 189 -16.60 20.13 -7.02
N GLU A 190 -17.09 19.55 -8.12
CA GLU A 190 -17.80 20.29 -9.17
C GLU A 190 -19.28 20.56 -8.84
N ARG A 191 -19.55 20.82 -7.57
CA ARG A 191 -20.88 21.20 -7.06
C ARG A 191 -20.75 22.27 -5.98
N ASN A 192 -21.73 23.16 -5.88
CA ASN A 192 -21.71 24.26 -4.89
C ASN A 192 -22.57 23.96 -3.66
N PHE A 193 -23.07 22.74 -3.55
CA PHE A 193 -23.91 22.28 -2.44
C PHE A 193 -23.70 20.79 -2.22
N TYR A 194 -23.63 20.40 -0.96
CA TYR A 194 -23.65 18.99 -0.55
C TYR A 194 -24.27 18.84 0.84
N PHE A 195 -24.67 17.62 1.17
CA PHE A 195 -25.19 17.24 2.48
C PHE A 195 -24.17 16.32 3.19
N ASN A 196 -23.83 16.65 4.44
CA ASN A 196 -23.00 15.86 5.35
C ASN A 196 -23.50 16.09 6.77
N ASP A 197 -24.57 15.34 7.18
CA ASP A 197 -25.35 15.56 8.40
C ASP A 197 -25.82 17.03 8.61
N GLY A 198 -25.86 17.78 7.54
CA GLY A 198 -26.22 19.19 7.43
C GLY A 198 -26.05 19.67 5.99
N ALA A 199 -26.66 20.81 5.66
CA ALA A 199 -26.56 21.43 4.34
C ALA A 199 -25.34 22.35 4.28
N PHE A 200 -24.45 22.15 3.30
CA PHE A 200 -23.27 22.95 3.04
C PHE A 200 -23.36 23.59 1.66
N TYR A 201 -23.31 24.91 1.61
CA TYR A 201 -23.36 25.70 0.36
C TYR A 201 -21.94 26.12 -0.04
N THR A 202 -21.13 25.14 -0.42
CA THR A 202 -19.74 25.29 -0.85
C THR A 202 -19.33 24.16 -1.76
N SER A 203 -18.28 24.35 -2.57
CA SER A 203 -17.61 23.31 -3.35
C SER A 203 -16.51 22.58 -2.57
N THR A 204 -16.02 23.18 -1.48
CA THR A 204 -14.96 22.60 -0.65
C THR A 204 -15.51 21.52 0.27
N MET A 205 -14.97 20.32 0.18
CA MET A 205 -15.37 19.15 0.96
C MET A 205 -14.22 18.67 1.86
N ASP A 206 -14.50 18.47 3.15
CA ASP A 206 -13.55 17.86 4.09
C ASP A 206 -13.51 16.34 3.88
N VAL A 207 -12.33 15.80 3.60
CA VAL A 207 -12.13 14.35 3.53
C VAL A 207 -11.86 13.83 4.94
N PRO A 208 -12.63 12.83 5.45
CA PRO A 208 -12.50 12.37 6.82
C PRO A 208 -11.11 11.81 7.13
N ASP A 209 -10.52 12.23 8.25
CA ASP A 209 -9.32 11.60 8.82
C ASP A 209 -9.57 10.12 9.08
N ALA A 210 -8.53 9.32 9.08
CA ALA A 210 -8.67 7.88 9.25
C ALA A 210 -7.55 7.26 10.09
N ILE A 211 -7.87 6.10 10.66
CA ILE A 211 -6.89 5.17 11.21
C ILE A 211 -6.78 3.93 10.34
N HIS A 212 -5.58 3.39 10.23
CA HIS A 212 -5.29 2.18 9.47
C HIS A 212 -4.47 1.22 10.32
N GLY A 213 -5.03 0.06 10.61
CA GLY A 213 -4.37 -1.04 11.32
C GLY A 213 -4.07 -2.21 10.39
N GLN A 214 -2.96 -2.92 10.62
CA GLN A 214 -2.65 -4.17 9.94
C GLN A 214 -1.98 -5.14 10.90
N LEU A 215 -2.42 -6.41 10.85
CA LEU A 215 -1.76 -7.54 11.47
C LEU A 215 -1.37 -8.51 10.37
N ALA A 216 -0.12 -8.95 10.34
CA ALA A 216 0.40 -9.85 9.32
C ALA A 216 1.19 -10.99 9.95
N LEU A 217 0.95 -12.20 9.46
CA LEU A 217 1.71 -13.40 9.76
C LEU A 217 2.40 -13.86 8.49
N GLY A 218 3.71 -14.05 8.53
CA GLY A 218 4.46 -14.45 7.36
C GLY A 218 5.63 -15.35 7.68
N SER A 219 6.27 -15.84 6.64
CA SER A 219 7.49 -16.64 6.76
C SER A 219 8.38 -16.50 5.53
N TRP A 220 9.67 -16.72 5.76
CA TRP A 220 10.68 -16.81 4.73
C TRP A 220 11.00 -18.26 4.42
N PHE A 221 11.07 -18.59 3.13
CA PHE A 221 11.38 -19.90 2.60
C PHE A 221 12.55 -19.82 1.61
N LEU A 222 13.04 -20.98 1.16
CA LEU A 222 14.06 -21.11 0.11
C LEU A 222 15.30 -20.23 0.35
N ASN A 223 15.88 -20.35 1.55
CA ASN A 223 17.03 -19.50 1.98
C ASN A 223 16.72 -18.01 1.86
N LYS A 224 15.55 -17.60 2.34
CA LYS A 224 15.06 -16.22 2.33
C LYS A 224 14.84 -15.64 0.92
N LYS A 225 14.67 -16.47 -0.10
CA LYS A 225 14.28 -16.03 -1.46
C LYS A 225 12.78 -15.90 -1.64
N LEU A 226 11.97 -16.66 -0.91
CA LEU A 226 10.51 -16.59 -0.99
C LEU A 226 9.94 -16.09 0.34
N ARG A 227 9.19 -15.00 0.28
CA ARG A 227 8.38 -14.47 1.38
C ARG A 227 6.91 -14.77 1.09
N VAL A 228 6.23 -15.37 2.05
CA VAL A 228 4.77 -15.57 1.99
C VAL A 228 4.16 -14.95 3.25
N GLU A 229 3.03 -14.26 3.09
CA GLU A 229 2.37 -13.52 4.15
C GLU A 229 0.85 -13.60 4.01
N ALA A 230 0.15 -13.71 5.12
CA ALA A 230 -1.28 -13.45 5.23
C ALA A 230 -1.48 -12.26 6.15
N SER A 231 -2.36 -11.33 5.78
CA SER A 231 -2.63 -10.15 6.59
C SER A 231 -4.12 -9.84 6.72
N LEU A 232 -4.45 -9.23 7.86
CA LEU A 232 -5.73 -8.61 8.16
C LEU A 232 -5.50 -7.10 8.25
N THR A 233 -6.24 -6.34 7.47
CA THR A 233 -6.19 -4.87 7.45
C THR A 233 -7.53 -4.32 7.90
N THR A 234 -7.50 -3.33 8.79
CA THR A 234 -8.66 -2.53 9.19
C THR A 234 -8.43 -1.06 8.87
N PHE A 235 -9.46 -0.40 8.36
CA PHE A 235 -9.45 1.02 8.03
C PHE A 235 -10.74 1.64 8.57
N ARG A 236 -10.64 2.77 9.28
CA ARG A 236 -11.77 3.46 9.91
C ARG A 236 -11.60 4.96 9.77
N CYS A 237 -12.61 5.61 9.16
CA CYS A 237 -12.70 7.07 9.18
C CYS A 237 -13.17 7.57 10.54
N ALA A 238 -12.59 8.69 10.98
CA ALA A 238 -12.93 9.31 12.26
C ALA A 238 -14.31 10.02 12.22
N THR A 239 -14.63 10.61 11.08
CA THR A 239 -15.84 11.42 10.84
C THR A 239 -16.49 11.03 9.52
N GLY A 240 -17.48 11.78 9.08
CA GLY A 240 -18.17 11.63 7.80
C GLY A 240 -19.55 11.00 7.96
N ASP A 241 -20.39 11.24 6.98
CA ASP A 241 -21.75 10.74 6.88
C ASP A 241 -21.85 9.44 6.08
N ASP A 242 -23.04 8.86 6.07
CA ASP A 242 -23.35 7.70 5.24
C ASP A 242 -23.88 8.11 3.87
N ILE A 243 -23.62 7.27 2.88
CA ILE A 243 -24.32 7.29 1.60
C ILE A 243 -25.82 7.12 1.88
N ARG A 244 -26.64 7.96 1.25
CA ARG A 244 -28.09 7.96 1.37
C ARG A 244 -28.71 7.81 -0.01
N ALA A 245 -29.95 7.30 -0.06
CA ALA A 245 -30.70 7.18 -1.31
C ALA A 245 -30.92 8.52 -2.04
N TYR A 246 -30.91 9.64 -1.31
CA TYR A 246 -31.08 11.00 -1.81
C TYR A 246 -29.79 11.80 -1.93
N ASN A 247 -28.62 11.20 -1.61
CA ASN A 247 -27.33 11.86 -1.65
C ASN A 247 -26.29 10.95 -2.32
N MET A 248 -25.69 11.43 -3.39
CA MET A 248 -24.67 10.66 -4.12
C MET A 248 -23.45 10.39 -3.24
N PRO A 249 -22.72 9.29 -3.48
CA PRO A 249 -21.41 9.09 -2.87
C PRO A 249 -20.49 10.29 -3.12
N GLN A 250 -19.78 10.69 -2.08
CA GLN A 250 -18.94 11.90 -2.11
C GLN A 250 -17.72 11.75 -1.20
N PRO A 251 -16.66 12.59 -1.35
CA PRO A 251 -15.44 12.51 -0.55
C PRO A 251 -15.64 12.64 0.96
N THR A 252 -16.72 13.28 1.44
CA THR A 252 -17.01 13.41 2.88
C THR A 252 -17.54 12.14 3.53
N ASN A 253 -17.90 11.12 2.74
CA ASN A 253 -18.49 9.91 3.31
C ASN A 253 -17.49 9.15 4.17
N LYS A 254 -18.00 8.60 5.28
CA LYS A 254 -17.26 7.73 6.18
C LYS A 254 -17.02 6.37 5.52
N VAL A 255 -15.79 6.12 5.10
CA VAL A 255 -15.37 4.84 4.50
C VAL A 255 -14.67 4.00 5.53
N ASP A 256 -15.25 2.82 5.86
CA ASP A 256 -14.62 1.84 6.73
C ASP A 256 -14.52 0.50 6.00
N PHE A 257 -13.47 -0.30 6.29
CA PHE A 257 -13.40 -1.67 5.79
C PHE A 257 -12.50 -2.57 6.63
N ASP A 258 -12.76 -3.88 6.51
CA ASP A 258 -11.84 -4.94 6.91
C ASP A 258 -11.52 -5.82 5.70
N ARG A 259 -10.23 -6.10 5.50
CA ARG A 259 -9.69 -6.80 4.33
C ARG A 259 -8.70 -7.87 4.75
N ILE A 260 -8.82 -9.05 4.15
CA ILE A 260 -7.79 -10.08 4.19
C ILE A 260 -6.96 -10.03 2.92
N GLU A 261 -5.69 -10.38 3.03
CA GLU A 261 -4.77 -10.45 1.91
C GLU A 261 -3.80 -11.61 2.06
N GLY A 262 -3.59 -12.36 0.97
CA GLY A 262 -2.51 -13.31 0.80
C GLY A 262 -1.46 -12.71 -0.14
N PHE A 263 -0.19 -12.74 0.24
CA PHE A 263 0.92 -12.11 -0.46
C PHE A 263 2.08 -13.08 -0.62
N ALA A 264 2.73 -13.08 -1.78
CA ALA A 264 3.96 -13.80 -2.05
C ALA A 264 4.94 -12.92 -2.82
N GLN A 265 6.22 -13.01 -2.46
CA GLN A 265 7.31 -12.31 -3.16
C GLN A 265 8.51 -13.24 -3.29
N TYR A 266 9.01 -13.41 -4.52
CA TYR A 266 10.16 -14.24 -4.83
C TYR A 266 11.30 -13.41 -5.41
N TYR A 267 12.52 -13.62 -4.90
CA TYR A 267 13.76 -12.99 -5.32
C TYR A 267 14.65 -14.02 -6.03
N PHE A 268 14.91 -13.85 -7.31
CA PHE A 268 15.68 -14.83 -8.10
C PHE A 268 17.11 -15.01 -7.59
N THR A 269 17.76 -13.92 -7.18
CA THR A 269 19.15 -13.91 -6.73
C THR A 269 19.33 -13.76 -5.21
N GLY A 270 18.23 -13.74 -4.46
CA GLY A 270 18.26 -13.64 -2.99
C GLY A 270 18.52 -12.23 -2.44
N GLY A 271 18.26 -11.18 -3.22
CA GLY A 271 18.36 -9.78 -2.75
C GLY A 271 18.46 -8.79 -3.88
N ARG A 272 19.61 -8.63 -4.48
CA ARG A 272 19.79 -7.79 -5.67
C ARG A 272 19.26 -8.49 -6.92
N GLY A 273 18.91 -7.71 -7.94
CA GLY A 273 18.36 -8.20 -9.19
C GLY A 273 16.84 -8.28 -9.21
N PHE A 274 16.33 -9.17 -10.02
CA PHE A 274 14.89 -9.29 -10.25
C PHE A 274 14.17 -10.03 -9.12
N GLY A 275 12.95 -9.59 -8.87
CA GLY A 275 11.97 -10.26 -8.04
C GLY A 275 10.57 -10.12 -8.64
N VAL A 276 9.67 -10.99 -8.19
CA VAL A 276 8.25 -10.97 -8.57
C VAL A 276 7.38 -10.94 -7.34
N ILE A 277 6.23 -10.26 -7.46
CA ILE A 277 5.22 -10.11 -6.41
C ILE A 277 3.91 -10.65 -6.95
N ALA A 278 3.16 -11.35 -6.12
CA ALA A 278 1.76 -11.69 -6.36
C ALA A 278 0.98 -11.55 -5.06
N TYR A 279 -0.25 -11.02 -5.15
CA TYR A 279 -1.16 -10.97 -4.01
C TYR A 279 -2.62 -11.08 -4.46
N TYR A 280 -3.44 -11.51 -3.52
CA TYR A 280 -4.90 -11.48 -3.64
C TYR A 280 -5.47 -10.89 -2.36
N ASN A 281 -6.46 -10.01 -2.51
CA ASN A 281 -7.16 -9.41 -1.39
C ASN A 281 -8.68 -9.47 -1.55
N HIS A 282 -9.38 -9.48 -0.40
CA HIS A 282 -10.84 -9.47 -0.35
C HIS A 282 -11.33 -8.65 0.84
N MET A 283 -12.26 -7.73 0.59
CA MET A 283 -12.95 -6.97 1.62
C MET A 283 -14.18 -7.74 2.08
N PHE A 284 -14.20 -8.15 3.34
CA PHE A 284 -15.29 -8.94 3.91
C PHE A 284 -16.23 -8.13 4.80
N SER A 285 -15.85 -6.93 5.19
CA SER A 285 -16.67 -5.96 5.93
C SER A 285 -16.37 -4.57 5.40
N GLY A 286 -17.38 -3.70 5.37
CA GLY A 286 -17.21 -2.33 4.89
C GLY A 286 -18.36 -1.40 5.25
N ARG A 287 -18.18 -0.11 4.95
CA ARG A 287 -19.15 0.97 5.09
C ARG A 287 -18.94 1.97 3.97
N ASN A 288 -19.98 2.33 3.25
CA ASN A 288 -19.98 3.33 2.17
C ASN A 288 -18.98 3.06 1.04
N MET A 289 -18.80 1.81 0.67
CA MET A 289 -17.84 1.43 -0.37
C MET A 289 -18.21 0.09 -1.04
N GLY A 290 -17.57 -0.21 -2.17
CA GLY A 290 -17.69 -1.49 -2.85
C GLY A 290 -17.02 -2.63 -2.09
N GLN A 291 -17.58 -3.83 -2.16
CA GLN A 291 -16.99 -5.06 -1.63
C GLN A 291 -15.93 -5.60 -2.59
N PHE A 292 -14.77 -4.94 -2.62
CA PHE A 292 -13.70 -5.27 -3.54
C PHE A 292 -13.08 -6.65 -3.29
N SER A 293 -12.85 -7.36 -4.40
CA SER A 293 -11.87 -8.45 -4.48
C SER A 293 -10.87 -8.09 -5.57
N GLY A 294 -9.60 -8.32 -5.33
CA GLY A 294 -8.57 -7.95 -6.27
C GLY A 294 -7.35 -8.87 -6.23
N PHE A 295 -6.64 -8.90 -7.32
CA PHE A 295 -5.32 -9.51 -7.40
C PHE A 295 -4.30 -8.50 -7.94
N GLY A 296 -3.06 -8.65 -7.52
CA GLY A 296 -1.94 -7.86 -8.02
C GLY A 296 -0.77 -8.73 -8.41
N LEU A 297 -0.08 -8.30 -9.46
CA LEU A 297 1.17 -8.87 -9.94
C LEU A 297 2.19 -7.76 -10.09
N GLY A 298 3.43 -8.03 -9.71
CA GLY A 298 4.48 -7.03 -9.81
C GLY A 298 5.84 -7.60 -10.10
N MET A 299 6.70 -6.73 -10.61
CA MET A 299 8.12 -6.99 -10.79
C MET A 299 8.94 -5.97 -10.00
N THR A 300 10.04 -6.41 -9.45
CA THR A 300 11.01 -5.56 -8.74
C THR A 300 12.39 -5.75 -9.33
N TYR A 301 13.15 -4.68 -9.37
CA TYR A 301 14.58 -4.74 -9.70
C TYR A 301 15.37 -3.92 -8.71
N GLN A 302 16.30 -4.56 -8.05
CA GLN A 302 17.12 -3.97 -7.00
C GLN A 302 18.60 -3.97 -7.37
N PHE A 303 19.25 -2.82 -7.19
CA PHE A 303 20.63 -2.61 -7.55
C PHE A 303 21.32 -1.63 -6.59
N LYS A 304 22.62 -1.64 -6.59
CA LYS A 304 23.45 -0.65 -5.89
C LYS A 304 23.66 0.55 -6.82
N ALA A 305 23.26 1.73 -6.38
CA ALA A 305 23.37 2.96 -7.15
C ALA A 305 24.60 3.81 -6.79
N LEU A 306 25.12 3.64 -5.57
CA LEU A 306 26.28 4.39 -5.03
C LEU A 306 27.25 3.46 -4.29
#